data_ae547aa3d022b5ecaaedf3bcbd97b42b
#
_entry.id   ae547aa3d022b5ecaaedf3bcbd97b42b
#
_cell.length_a   1.000
_cell.length_b   1.000
_cell.length_c   1.000
_cell.angle_alpha   90.00
_cell.angle_beta   90.00
_cell.angle_gamma   90.00
#
_symmetry.space_group_name_H-M   'P 1'
#
loop_
_entity.id
_entity.type
_entity.pdbx_description
1 polymer ?
#
loop_
_entity_poly.entity_id
_entity_poly.type
_entity_poly.pdbx_seq_one_letter_code
_entity_poly.pdbx_strand_id
1 'polypeptide(L)'
;IRTFAREIGVNGGYNLELDTETTLQQAVDNLFLELSGDDNKQLLDWLTRFAEEQVEQSANWNIQKEIIKLGKEIFKENFQHKAEETSIKLHDKHYLNEYLQKLRRIKSGFEKKVTDEADTTLHLLEIHGLEPDYFSRKMMHKTLNDLKNGNYEVKSTFQNYAVSPENCYTKAQKPHIKAAIETAFHSGLKSQLDKILVLVQTEIIHYNTANLILKHINTLGIMSDLAMQIKKITSDQNIMLISDTNLLLNKIIDNSDTPFVYERTGLNINHFMIDEFQD
;
A
#
# COMPACT_ATOMS: atom_id res chain seq x y z
N ILE A 1 6.97 33.35 -12.74
CA ILE A 1 6.51 33.07 -11.37
C ILE A 1 6.59 34.32 -10.49
N ARG A 2 7.71 35.05 -10.38
CA ARG A 2 7.83 36.27 -9.55
C ARG A 2 6.72 37.31 -9.85
N THR A 3 6.36 37.47 -11.12
CA THR A 3 5.30 38.40 -11.57
C THR A 3 3.93 38.01 -11.02
N PHE A 4 3.72 36.73 -10.72
CA PHE A 4 2.45 36.16 -10.26
C PHE A 4 2.51 35.68 -8.80
N ALA A 5 3.57 36.03 -8.07
CA ALA A 5 3.80 35.53 -6.71
C ALA A 5 2.63 35.83 -5.76
N ARG A 6 1.99 37.00 -5.88
CA ARG A 6 0.86 37.40 -5.04
C ARG A 6 -0.39 36.57 -5.31
N GLU A 7 -0.64 36.24 -6.57
CA GLU A 7 -1.82 35.49 -7.01
C GLU A 7 -1.76 34.01 -6.60
N ILE A 8 -0.54 33.47 -6.49
CA ILE A 8 -0.30 32.09 -6.02
C ILE A 8 -0.01 31.97 -4.53
N GLY A 9 -0.18 33.09 -3.78
CA GLY A 9 0.03 33.10 -2.34
C GLY A 9 1.49 32.97 -1.90
N VAL A 10 2.44 33.24 -2.79
CA VAL A 10 3.88 33.24 -2.48
C VAL A 10 4.32 34.66 -2.14
N ASN A 11 5.06 34.82 -1.04
CA ASN A 11 5.58 36.11 -0.65
C ASN A 11 6.52 36.65 -1.72
N GLY A 12 6.28 37.92 -2.13
CA GLY A 12 7.18 38.60 -3.07
C GLY A 12 8.57 38.75 -2.44
N GLY A 13 9.61 38.26 -3.09
CA GLY A 13 10.98 38.36 -2.60
C GLY A 13 11.60 37.03 -2.14
N TYR A 14 10.96 35.91 -2.46
CA TYR A 14 11.54 34.59 -2.23
C TYR A 14 12.82 34.37 -3.03
N ASN A 15 13.71 33.56 -2.48
CA ASN A 15 14.87 33.04 -3.21
C ASN A 15 14.53 31.70 -3.82
N LEU A 16 14.92 31.49 -5.09
CA LEU A 16 14.76 30.19 -5.73
C LEU A 16 15.91 29.27 -5.29
N GLU A 17 15.56 28.14 -4.70
CA GLU A 17 16.52 27.13 -4.29
C GLU A 17 16.51 25.97 -5.30
N LEU A 18 17.68 25.70 -5.86
CA LEU A 18 17.90 24.63 -6.81
C LEU A 18 18.37 23.34 -6.12
N ASP A 19 19.04 23.50 -4.98
CA ASP A 19 19.59 22.38 -4.21
C ASP A 19 18.53 21.80 -3.23
N THR A 20 17.75 20.88 -3.76
CA THR A 20 16.77 20.14 -2.96
C THR A 20 17.43 19.15 -1.99
N GLU A 21 18.68 18.72 -2.23
CA GLU A 21 19.37 17.76 -1.35
C GLU A 21 19.77 18.42 -0.03
N THR A 22 20.26 19.63 -0.03
CA THR A 22 20.59 20.38 1.20
C THR A 22 19.33 20.64 2.03
N THR A 23 18.22 21.05 1.39
CA THR A 23 16.93 21.25 2.07
C THR A 23 16.42 19.94 2.69
N LEU A 24 16.53 18.83 1.95
CA LEU A 24 16.15 17.52 2.44
C LEU A 24 16.98 17.06 3.64
N GLN A 25 18.31 17.26 3.58
CA GLN A 25 19.20 16.92 4.67
C GLN A 25 18.84 17.71 5.95
N GLN A 26 18.61 19.01 5.82
CA GLN A 26 18.17 19.85 6.95
C GLN A 26 16.81 19.36 7.52
N ALA A 27 15.87 18.97 6.66
CA ALA A 27 14.59 18.46 7.09
C ALA A 27 14.74 17.14 7.87
N VAL A 28 15.61 16.24 7.42
CA VAL A 28 15.91 14.98 8.11
C VAL A 28 16.60 15.27 9.46
N ASP A 29 17.57 16.16 9.49
CA ASP A 29 18.26 16.52 10.73
C ASP A 29 17.29 17.14 11.76
N ASN A 30 16.39 18.02 11.32
CA ASN A 30 15.33 18.58 12.17
C ASN A 30 14.37 17.50 12.67
N LEU A 31 13.98 16.55 11.83
CA LEU A 31 13.14 15.42 12.22
C LEU A 31 13.78 14.61 13.36
N PHE A 32 15.09 14.35 13.26
CA PHE A 32 15.82 13.64 14.32
C PHE A 32 16.02 14.49 15.57
N LEU A 33 16.18 15.80 15.46
CA LEU A 33 16.25 16.70 16.62
C LEU A 33 14.92 16.74 17.40
N GLU A 34 13.79 16.71 16.69
CA GLU A 34 12.47 16.65 17.32
C GLU A 34 12.24 15.37 18.14
N LEU A 35 12.94 14.27 17.83
CA LEU A 35 12.87 13.03 18.62
C LEU A 35 13.41 13.19 20.06
N SER A 36 14.25 14.18 20.28
CA SER A 36 14.82 14.46 21.61
C SER A 36 13.84 15.12 22.58
N GLY A 37 12.64 15.51 22.10
CA GLY A 37 11.58 16.12 22.91
C GLY A 37 10.63 15.07 23.49
N ASP A 38 10.18 15.31 24.74
CA ASP A 38 9.27 14.40 25.47
C ASP A 38 7.90 14.19 24.80
N ASP A 39 7.50 15.08 23.89
CA ASP A 39 6.17 15.06 23.25
C ASP A 39 6.08 14.19 21.99
N ASN A 40 7.19 13.62 21.50
CA ASN A 40 7.25 12.97 20.18
C ASN A 40 7.31 11.43 20.21
N LYS A 41 6.71 10.81 21.23
CA LYS A 41 6.65 9.33 21.35
C LYS A 41 6.08 8.65 20.11
N GLN A 42 5.10 9.27 19.43
CA GLN A 42 4.49 8.71 18.23
C GLN A 42 5.46 8.69 17.04
N LEU A 43 6.23 9.76 16.83
CA LEU A 43 7.23 9.81 15.77
C LEU A 43 8.34 8.78 16.03
N LEU A 44 8.78 8.65 17.29
CA LEU A 44 9.75 7.64 17.68
C LEU A 44 9.25 6.22 17.39
N ASP A 45 7.98 5.92 17.74
CA ASP A 45 7.34 4.63 17.44
C ASP A 45 7.34 4.32 15.93
N TRP A 46 7.03 5.32 15.10
CA TRP A 46 7.00 5.17 13.66
C TRP A 46 8.39 4.94 13.06
N LEU A 47 9.38 5.69 13.53
CA LEU A 47 10.77 5.52 13.11
C LEU A 47 11.35 4.17 13.57
N THR A 48 10.99 3.73 14.77
CA THR A 48 11.41 2.41 15.27
C THR A 48 10.84 1.29 14.39
N ARG A 49 9.53 1.33 14.08
CA ARG A 49 8.90 0.35 13.19
C ARG A 49 9.46 0.40 11.78
N PHE A 50 9.71 1.59 11.26
CA PHE A 50 10.37 1.73 9.95
C PHE A 50 11.77 1.11 9.96
N ALA A 51 12.55 1.32 11.04
CA ALA A 51 13.86 0.72 11.20
C ALA A 51 13.78 -0.83 11.23
N GLU A 52 12.85 -1.37 11.99
CA GLU A 52 12.59 -2.82 12.05
C GLU A 52 12.25 -3.37 10.66
N GLU A 53 11.35 -2.71 9.92
CA GLU A 53 11.00 -3.09 8.55
C GLU A 53 12.20 -3.07 7.60
N GLN A 54 13.08 -2.07 7.70
CA GLN A 54 14.29 -1.99 6.88
C GLN A 54 15.28 -3.11 7.20
N VAL A 55 15.46 -3.45 8.47
CA VAL A 55 16.31 -4.56 8.91
C VAL A 55 15.78 -5.90 8.41
N GLU A 56 14.47 -6.14 8.51
CA GLU A 56 13.82 -7.36 8.01
C GLU A 56 13.98 -7.53 6.50
N GLN A 57 13.99 -6.43 5.73
CA GLN A 57 14.20 -6.44 4.29
C GLN A 57 15.67 -6.55 3.88
N SER A 58 16.58 -6.80 4.82
CA SER A 58 18.02 -6.84 4.59
C SER A 58 18.58 -5.53 4.00
N ALA A 59 17.89 -4.41 4.24
CA ALA A 59 18.32 -3.09 3.85
C ALA A 59 19.39 -2.55 4.80
N ASN A 60 20.00 -1.44 4.42
CA ASN A 60 21.06 -0.83 5.22
C ASN A 60 20.49 -0.37 6.57
N TRP A 61 21.18 -0.69 7.67
CA TRP A 61 20.80 -0.28 9.03
C TRP A 61 20.89 1.23 9.26
N ASN A 62 21.46 2.00 8.32
CA ASN A 62 21.52 3.45 8.39
C ASN A 62 20.18 4.09 7.98
N ILE A 63 19.29 4.21 8.95
CA ILE A 63 17.94 4.73 8.82
C ILE A 63 17.93 6.13 8.19
N GLN A 64 18.87 6.99 8.56
CA GLN A 64 18.96 8.35 8.04
C GLN A 64 19.15 8.36 6.50
N LYS A 65 20.03 7.48 6.00
CA LYS A 65 20.25 7.35 4.54
C LYS A 65 19.00 6.85 3.82
N GLU A 66 18.29 5.90 4.42
CA GLU A 66 17.05 5.38 3.82
C GLU A 66 15.93 6.44 3.82
N ILE A 67 15.83 7.25 4.89
CA ILE A 67 14.89 8.38 4.93
C ILE A 67 15.23 9.43 3.88
N ILE A 68 16.51 9.78 3.69
CA ILE A 68 16.95 10.71 2.64
C ILE A 68 16.58 10.15 1.25
N LYS A 69 16.83 8.87 1.01
CA LYS A 69 16.48 8.23 -0.26
C LYS A 69 14.97 8.29 -0.54
N LEU A 70 14.15 7.99 0.47
CA LEU A 70 12.69 8.11 0.38
C LEU A 70 12.26 9.58 0.22
N GLY A 71 12.91 10.49 0.94
CA GLY A 71 12.62 11.93 0.88
C GLY A 71 12.77 12.54 -0.51
N LYS A 72 13.64 11.98 -1.37
CA LYS A 72 13.75 12.40 -2.77
C LYS A 72 12.46 12.21 -3.56
N GLU A 73 11.61 11.28 -3.16
CA GLU A 73 10.30 11.06 -3.78
C GLU A 73 9.32 12.21 -3.52
N ILE A 74 9.52 12.99 -2.43
CA ILE A 74 8.65 14.13 -2.06
C ILE A 74 8.70 15.21 -3.14
N PHE A 75 9.85 15.38 -3.80
CA PHE A 75 10.04 16.38 -4.84
C PHE A 75 9.50 15.97 -6.21
N LYS A 76 9.04 14.72 -6.35
CA LYS A 76 8.45 14.24 -7.60
C LYS A 76 7.00 14.72 -7.74
N GLU A 77 6.63 15.11 -8.93
CA GLU A 77 5.31 15.64 -9.28
C GLU A 77 4.16 14.70 -8.84
N ASN A 78 4.32 13.40 -9.05
CA ASN A 78 3.34 12.39 -8.65
C ASN A 78 3.07 12.36 -7.14
N PHE A 79 4.06 12.66 -6.30
CA PHE A 79 3.87 12.77 -4.86
C PHE A 79 3.20 14.09 -4.51
N GLN A 80 3.65 15.18 -5.08
CA GLN A 80 3.15 16.53 -4.79
C GLN A 80 1.67 16.68 -5.11
N HIS A 81 1.20 16.18 -6.26
CA HIS A 81 -0.22 16.19 -6.62
C HIS A 81 -1.09 15.41 -5.63
N LYS A 82 -0.64 14.25 -5.19
CA LYS A 82 -1.40 13.41 -4.23
C LYS A 82 -1.29 13.91 -2.80
N ALA A 83 -0.18 14.55 -2.45
CA ALA A 83 0.07 15.05 -1.11
C ALA A 83 -0.90 16.16 -0.70
N GLU A 84 -1.34 17.01 -1.62
CA GLU A 84 -2.33 18.06 -1.31
C GLU A 84 -3.67 17.49 -0.85
N GLU A 85 -4.15 16.40 -1.45
CA GLU A 85 -5.42 15.77 -1.09
C GLU A 85 -5.31 14.92 0.19
N THR A 86 -4.14 14.31 0.41
CA THR A 86 -3.97 13.31 1.48
C THR A 86 -3.19 13.82 2.68
N SER A 87 -2.45 14.94 2.56
CA SER A 87 -1.55 15.45 3.62
C SER A 87 -2.28 15.69 4.95
N ILE A 88 -3.48 16.25 4.93
CA ILE A 88 -4.26 16.54 6.14
C ILE A 88 -4.59 15.24 6.90
N LYS A 89 -4.96 14.17 6.17
CA LYS A 89 -5.31 12.87 6.77
C LYS A 89 -4.08 12.09 7.21
N LEU A 90 -2.99 12.16 6.47
CA LEU A 90 -1.73 11.48 6.81
C LEU A 90 -1.04 12.14 8.02
N HIS A 91 -1.32 13.42 8.27
CA HIS A 91 -0.77 14.13 9.42
C HIS A 91 -1.55 13.84 10.71
N ASP A 92 -2.82 13.50 10.62
CA ASP A 92 -3.62 13.10 11.78
C ASP A 92 -3.23 11.69 12.24
N LYS A 93 -2.36 11.63 13.25
CA LYS A 93 -1.87 10.36 13.83
C LYS A 93 -3.02 9.54 14.45
N HIS A 94 -4.09 10.19 14.94
CA HIS A 94 -5.27 9.49 15.45
C HIS A 94 -5.99 8.77 14.31
N TYR A 95 -6.26 9.48 13.21
CA TYR A 95 -6.85 8.90 12.01
C TYR A 95 -6.03 7.73 11.47
N LEU A 96 -4.71 7.88 11.39
CA LEU A 96 -3.82 6.81 10.93
C LEU A 96 -3.87 5.59 11.83
N ASN A 97 -3.89 5.77 13.15
CA ASN A 97 -4.00 4.66 14.11
C ASN A 97 -5.34 3.92 13.98
N GLU A 98 -6.45 4.63 13.83
CA GLU A 98 -7.75 4.00 13.57
C GLU A 98 -7.75 3.24 12.24
N TYR A 99 -7.16 3.82 11.20
CA TYR A 99 -7.04 3.19 9.89
C TYR A 99 -6.19 1.90 9.97
N LEU A 100 -5.05 1.94 10.66
CA LEU A 100 -4.23 0.77 10.96
C LEU A 100 -5.01 -0.35 11.67
N GLN A 101 -5.81 0.02 12.68
CA GLN A 101 -6.64 -0.96 13.37
C GLN A 101 -7.67 -1.62 12.43
N LYS A 102 -8.30 -0.85 11.54
CA LYS A 102 -9.22 -1.37 10.52
C LYS A 102 -8.53 -2.35 9.59
N LEU A 103 -7.33 -2.00 9.08
CA LEU A 103 -6.55 -2.87 8.21
C LEU A 103 -6.14 -4.18 8.90
N ARG A 104 -5.69 -4.09 10.17
CA ARG A 104 -5.35 -5.28 10.97
C ARG A 104 -6.56 -6.17 11.21
N ARG A 105 -7.76 -5.60 11.42
CA ARG A 105 -9.01 -6.37 11.55
C ARG A 105 -9.39 -7.07 10.24
N ILE A 106 -9.21 -6.41 9.08
CA ILE A 106 -9.43 -7.05 7.78
C ILE A 106 -8.48 -8.23 7.61
N LYS A 107 -7.19 -8.02 7.88
CA LYS A 107 -6.17 -9.06 7.79
C LYS A 107 -6.48 -10.24 8.69
N SER A 108 -6.58 -10.01 10.00
CA SER A 108 -6.82 -11.07 10.98
C SER A 108 -8.20 -11.74 10.80
N GLY A 109 -9.21 -10.99 10.37
CA GLY A 109 -10.54 -11.52 10.08
C GLY A 109 -10.52 -12.50 8.92
N PHE A 110 -9.81 -12.19 7.84
CA PHE A 110 -9.64 -13.09 6.71
C PHE A 110 -8.84 -14.35 7.10
N GLU A 111 -7.69 -14.17 7.76
CA GLU A 111 -6.84 -15.29 8.22
C GLU A 111 -7.64 -16.27 9.10
N LYS A 112 -8.40 -15.73 10.04
CA LYS A 112 -9.24 -16.53 10.93
C LYS A 112 -10.33 -17.28 10.15
N LYS A 113 -11.08 -16.60 9.28
CA LYS A 113 -12.14 -17.24 8.48
C LYS A 113 -11.59 -18.40 7.65
N VAL A 114 -10.46 -18.19 6.96
CA VAL A 114 -9.84 -19.23 6.13
C VAL A 114 -9.38 -20.40 6.98
N THR A 115 -8.78 -20.15 8.14
CA THR A 115 -8.34 -21.20 9.07
C THR A 115 -9.53 -22.00 9.60
N ASP A 116 -10.59 -21.32 10.06
CA ASP A 116 -11.79 -21.96 10.62
C ASP A 116 -12.48 -22.86 9.57
N GLU A 117 -12.62 -22.39 8.31
CA GLU A 117 -13.21 -23.21 7.24
C GLU A 117 -12.31 -24.37 6.80
N ALA A 118 -10.99 -24.18 6.81
CA ALA A 118 -10.03 -25.25 6.51
C ALA A 118 -10.05 -26.33 7.63
N ASP A 119 -10.10 -25.92 8.90
CA ASP A 119 -10.21 -26.85 10.04
C ASP A 119 -11.52 -27.62 10.01
N THR A 120 -12.64 -26.94 9.73
CA THR A 120 -13.94 -27.57 9.58
C THR A 120 -13.93 -28.61 8.47
N THR A 121 -13.27 -28.31 7.35
CA THR A 121 -13.16 -29.24 6.22
C THR A 121 -12.27 -30.43 6.57
N LEU A 122 -11.13 -30.22 7.21
CA LEU A 122 -10.25 -31.30 7.67
C LEU A 122 -10.97 -32.23 8.65
N HIS A 123 -11.70 -31.68 9.60
CA HIS A 123 -12.50 -32.46 10.55
C HIS A 123 -13.59 -33.29 9.85
N LEU A 124 -14.26 -32.72 8.84
CA LEU A 124 -15.23 -33.46 8.03
C LEU A 124 -14.57 -34.63 7.27
N LEU A 125 -13.38 -34.45 6.74
CA LEU A 125 -12.62 -35.53 6.10
C LEU A 125 -12.27 -36.64 7.11
N GLU A 126 -11.87 -36.26 8.32
CA GLU A 126 -11.57 -37.21 9.42
C GLU A 126 -12.80 -38.01 9.83
N ILE A 127 -13.96 -37.38 10.02
CA ILE A 127 -15.22 -38.07 10.35
C ILE A 127 -15.58 -39.15 9.32
N HIS A 128 -15.31 -38.88 8.04
CA HIS A 128 -15.55 -39.81 6.94
C HIS A 128 -14.39 -40.79 6.69
N GLY A 129 -13.32 -40.76 7.50
CA GLY A 129 -12.15 -41.62 7.36
C GLY A 129 -11.39 -41.39 6.04
N LEU A 130 -11.41 -40.18 5.53
CA LEU A 130 -10.79 -39.83 4.25
C LEU A 130 -9.33 -39.36 4.41
N GLU A 131 -8.42 -40.26 4.11
CA GLU A 131 -6.97 -40.02 4.19
C GLU A 131 -6.44 -39.22 3.01
N PRO A 132 -5.30 -38.51 3.17
CA PRO A 132 -4.67 -37.74 2.09
C PRO A 132 -4.43 -38.54 0.79
N ASP A 133 -4.08 -39.81 0.92
CA ASP A 133 -3.78 -40.72 -0.20
C ASP A 133 -5.01 -41.09 -1.04
N TYR A 134 -6.21 -40.85 -0.54
CA TYR A 134 -7.45 -41.11 -1.26
C TYR A 134 -7.73 -40.04 -2.32
N PHE A 135 -7.18 -38.85 -2.14
CA PHE A 135 -7.37 -37.71 -3.04
C PHE A 135 -6.28 -37.65 -4.11
N SER A 136 -6.67 -37.21 -5.31
CA SER A 136 -5.77 -37.00 -6.42
C SER A 136 -4.56 -36.12 -6.00
N ARG A 137 -3.35 -36.64 -6.15
CA ARG A 137 -2.08 -35.97 -5.79
C ARG A 137 -1.99 -35.48 -4.33
N LYS A 138 -2.79 -36.02 -3.42
CA LYS A 138 -2.89 -35.58 -2.00
C LYS A 138 -3.25 -34.09 -1.86
N MET A 139 -3.79 -33.46 -2.90
CA MET A 139 -3.94 -32.02 -2.97
C MET A 139 -4.99 -31.49 -1.99
N MET A 140 -6.01 -32.28 -1.60
CA MET A 140 -7.04 -31.84 -0.66
C MET A 140 -6.42 -31.38 0.65
N HIS A 141 -5.80 -32.31 1.38
CA HIS A 141 -5.17 -32.03 2.68
C HIS A 141 -4.01 -31.04 2.57
N LYS A 142 -3.22 -31.13 1.48
CA LYS A 142 -2.12 -30.19 1.24
C LYS A 142 -2.63 -28.77 1.13
N THR A 143 -3.64 -28.50 0.29
CA THR A 143 -4.18 -27.16 0.11
C THR A 143 -4.82 -26.63 1.40
N LEU A 144 -5.57 -27.46 2.13
CA LEU A 144 -6.16 -27.04 3.40
C LEU A 144 -5.08 -26.66 4.44
N ASN A 145 -4.01 -27.42 4.53
CA ASN A 145 -2.87 -27.07 5.40
C ASN A 145 -2.10 -25.84 4.92
N ASP A 146 -1.91 -25.68 3.61
CA ASP A 146 -1.28 -24.49 3.02
C ASP A 146 -2.09 -23.23 3.37
N LEU A 147 -3.43 -23.28 3.27
CA LEU A 147 -4.33 -22.21 3.67
C LEU A 147 -4.20 -21.85 5.15
N LYS A 148 -4.15 -22.84 6.05
CA LYS A 148 -3.92 -22.61 7.49
C LYS A 148 -2.56 -21.95 7.78
N ASN A 149 -1.57 -22.25 6.98
CA ASN A 149 -0.21 -21.70 7.10
C ASN A 149 0.00 -20.37 6.39
N GLY A 150 -1.08 -19.73 5.89
CA GLY A 150 -1.02 -18.41 5.28
C GLY A 150 -0.68 -18.41 3.79
N ASN A 151 -0.66 -19.57 3.15
CA ASN A 151 -0.55 -19.65 1.69
C ASN A 151 -1.96 -19.79 1.09
N TYR A 152 -2.47 -18.69 0.58
CA TYR A 152 -3.84 -18.59 0.07
C TYR A 152 -3.96 -18.83 -1.44
N GLU A 153 -2.90 -19.35 -2.06
CA GLU A 153 -2.92 -19.72 -3.48
C GLU A 153 -3.66 -21.05 -3.66
N VAL A 154 -4.81 -21.00 -4.31
CA VAL A 154 -5.64 -22.18 -4.59
C VAL A 154 -5.49 -22.61 -6.04
N LYS A 155 -4.91 -23.79 -6.27
CA LYS A 155 -4.68 -24.36 -7.60
C LYS A 155 -5.99 -24.85 -8.24
N SER A 156 -6.02 -24.88 -9.57
CA SER A 156 -7.17 -25.35 -10.35
C SER A 156 -7.61 -26.78 -9.99
N THR A 157 -6.69 -27.64 -9.59
CA THR A 157 -7.01 -29.01 -9.13
C THR A 157 -7.92 -28.98 -7.90
N PHE A 158 -7.66 -28.11 -6.93
CA PHE A 158 -8.50 -27.97 -5.74
C PHE A 158 -9.87 -27.35 -6.09
N GLN A 159 -9.88 -26.37 -7.00
CA GLN A 159 -11.13 -25.77 -7.49
C GLN A 159 -12.03 -26.84 -8.14
N ASN A 160 -11.43 -27.74 -8.93
CA ASN A 160 -12.16 -28.81 -9.59
C ASN A 160 -12.77 -29.82 -8.59
N TYR A 161 -12.24 -29.97 -7.37
CA TYR A 161 -12.83 -30.83 -6.37
C TYR A 161 -14.24 -30.36 -5.95
N ALA A 162 -14.52 -29.08 -5.95
CA ALA A 162 -15.83 -28.53 -5.64
C ALA A 162 -16.86 -28.76 -6.77
N VAL A 163 -16.44 -29.09 -7.98
CA VAL A 163 -17.33 -29.27 -9.12
C VAL A 163 -18.03 -30.62 -9.04
N SER A 164 -17.27 -31.70 -8.79
CA SER A 164 -17.80 -33.05 -8.83
C SER A 164 -16.94 -34.00 -7.98
N PRO A 165 -17.55 -35.02 -7.33
CA PRO A 165 -16.80 -35.98 -6.51
C PRO A 165 -15.79 -36.81 -7.34
N GLU A 166 -16.07 -37.06 -8.63
CA GLU A 166 -15.16 -37.78 -9.52
C GLU A 166 -13.83 -37.08 -9.72
N ASN A 167 -13.79 -35.76 -9.56
CA ASN A 167 -12.56 -34.96 -9.63
C ASN A 167 -11.65 -35.16 -8.41
N CYS A 168 -12.18 -35.62 -7.29
CA CYS A 168 -11.45 -35.79 -6.05
C CYS A 168 -10.49 -36.98 -6.10
N TYR A 169 -10.79 -38.00 -6.89
CA TYR A 169 -10.01 -39.25 -6.94
C TYR A 169 -9.53 -39.62 -8.36
N THR A 170 -8.59 -40.54 -8.44
CA THR A 170 -8.14 -41.09 -9.72
C THR A 170 -9.04 -42.22 -10.19
N LYS A 171 -9.09 -42.49 -11.52
CA LYS A 171 -9.87 -43.61 -12.07
C LYS A 171 -9.50 -44.97 -11.48
N ALA A 172 -8.25 -45.15 -11.09
CA ALA A 172 -7.70 -46.37 -10.50
C ALA A 172 -8.03 -46.54 -8.99
N GLN A 173 -8.70 -45.57 -8.35
CA GLN A 173 -9.03 -45.64 -6.93
C GLN A 173 -10.03 -46.77 -6.61
N LYS A 174 -9.90 -47.39 -5.45
CA LYS A 174 -10.75 -48.51 -5.02
C LYS A 174 -12.22 -48.10 -4.90
N PRO A 175 -13.18 -48.99 -5.28
CA PRO A 175 -14.61 -48.63 -5.26
C PRO A 175 -15.14 -48.14 -3.94
N HIS A 176 -14.75 -48.75 -2.79
CA HIS A 176 -15.20 -48.35 -1.48
C HIS A 176 -14.70 -46.94 -1.09
N ILE A 177 -13.52 -46.55 -1.54
CA ILE A 177 -12.96 -45.17 -1.30
C ILE A 177 -13.77 -44.15 -2.15
N LYS A 178 -14.07 -44.48 -3.41
CA LYS A 178 -14.94 -43.64 -4.24
C LYS A 178 -16.26 -43.38 -3.62
N ALA A 179 -16.93 -44.44 -3.14
CA ALA A 179 -18.23 -44.35 -2.45
C ALA A 179 -18.14 -43.51 -1.14
N ALA A 180 -17.05 -43.64 -0.39
CA ALA A 180 -16.84 -42.82 0.80
C ALA A 180 -16.65 -41.31 0.46
N ILE A 181 -15.91 -40.99 -0.59
CA ILE A 181 -15.73 -39.59 -1.07
C ILE A 181 -17.07 -39.04 -1.57
N GLU A 182 -17.85 -39.82 -2.34
CA GLU A 182 -19.17 -39.40 -2.81
C GLU A 182 -20.13 -39.14 -1.64
N THR A 183 -20.11 -40.01 -0.63
CA THR A 183 -20.92 -39.81 0.58
C THR A 183 -20.51 -38.53 1.32
N ALA A 184 -19.23 -38.29 1.53
CA ALA A 184 -18.73 -37.09 2.16
C ALA A 184 -19.07 -35.83 1.34
N PHE A 185 -18.97 -35.94 0.02
CA PHE A 185 -19.28 -34.83 -0.89
C PHE A 185 -20.74 -34.36 -0.72
N HIS A 186 -21.67 -35.30 -0.67
CA HIS A 186 -23.10 -35.01 -0.50
C HIS A 186 -23.47 -34.67 0.93
N SER A 187 -22.70 -35.10 1.95
CA SER A 187 -22.94 -34.80 3.36
C SER A 187 -22.30 -33.49 3.84
N GLY A 188 -21.73 -32.68 2.93
CA GLY A 188 -21.29 -31.34 3.30
C GLY A 188 -19.92 -30.91 2.73
N LEU A 189 -19.08 -31.84 2.26
CA LEU A 189 -17.75 -31.50 1.74
C LEU A 189 -17.83 -30.49 0.58
N LYS A 190 -18.78 -30.67 -0.36
CA LYS A 190 -19.01 -29.71 -1.43
C LYS A 190 -19.27 -28.30 -0.90
N SER A 191 -20.18 -28.18 0.05
CA SER A 191 -20.54 -26.89 0.65
C SER A 191 -19.34 -26.20 1.32
N GLN A 192 -18.49 -26.96 1.99
CA GLN A 192 -17.29 -26.43 2.61
C GLN A 192 -16.24 -25.98 1.60
N LEU A 193 -16.03 -26.78 0.53
CA LEU A 193 -15.13 -26.38 -0.56
C LEU A 193 -15.62 -25.12 -1.26
N ASP A 194 -16.92 -25.00 -1.53
CA ASP A 194 -17.50 -23.80 -2.14
C ASP A 194 -17.30 -22.57 -1.26
N LYS A 195 -17.49 -22.68 0.07
CA LYS A 195 -17.24 -21.58 1.01
C LYS A 195 -15.78 -21.13 0.98
N ILE A 196 -14.82 -22.06 1.04
CA ILE A 196 -13.39 -21.74 0.97
C ILE A 196 -13.07 -21.03 -0.35
N LEU A 197 -13.59 -21.54 -1.48
CA LEU A 197 -13.32 -20.95 -2.78
C LEU A 197 -13.90 -19.54 -2.91
N VAL A 198 -15.14 -19.31 -2.46
CA VAL A 198 -15.75 -17.98 -2.44
C VAL A 198 -14.93 -17.04 -1.57
N LEU A 199 -14.56 -17.46 -0.36
CA LEU A 199 -13.79 -16.67 0.58
C LEU A 199 -12.44 -16.23 -0.02
N VAL A 200 -11.69 -17.19 -0.57
CA VAL A 200 -10.37 -16.90 -1.17
C VAL A 200 -10.49 -16.09 -2.47
N GLN A 201 -11.55 -16.25 -3.26
CA GLN A 201 -11.73 -15.49 -4.49
C GLN A 201 -12.22 -14.06 -4.25
N THR A 202 -13.06 -13.83 -3.26
CA THR A 202 -13.69 -12.53 -3.04
C THR A 202 -12.95 -11.67 -2.01
N GLU A 203 -12.53 -12.24 -0.87
CA GLU A 203 -11.93 -11.47 0.21
C GLU A 203 -10.39 -11.35 0.11
N ILE A 204 -9.72 -12.16 -0.71
CA ILE A 204 -8.26 -12.12 -0.89
C ILE A 204 -7.76 -10.75 -1.38
N ILE A 205 -8.54 -10.05 -2.19
CA ILE A 205 -8.18 -8.72 -2.70
C ILE A 205 -8.07 -7.73 -1.53
N HIS A 206 -9.04 -7.76 -0.60
CA HIS A 206 -9.04 -6.91 0.59
C HIS A 206 -7.89 -7.25 1.53
N TYR A 207 -7.61 -8.54 1.72
CA TYR A 207 -6.47 -9.03 2.50
C TYR A 207 -5.14 -8.56 1.92
N ASN A 208 -4.92 -8.76 0.62
CA ASN A 208 -3.69 -8.35 -0.06
C ASN A 208 -3.51 -6.84 -0.03
N THR A 209 -4.58 -6.08 -0.24
CA THR A 209 -4.56 -4.62 -0.16
C THR A 209 -4.22 -4.16 1.25
N ALA A 210 -4.87 -4.73 2.28
CA ALA A 210 -4.58 -4.41 3.66
C ALA A 210 -3.12 -4.75 4.03
N ASN A 211 -2.62 -5.89 3.60
CA ASN A 211 -1.23 -6.31 3.84
C ASN A 211 -0.22 -5.36 3.18
N LEU A 212 -0.49 -4.96 1.92
CA LEU A 212 0.37 -4.03 1.18
C LEU A 212 0.40 -2.66 1.87
N ILE A 213 -0.75 -2.13 2.27
CA ILE A 213 -0.83 -0.85 2.97
C ILE A 213 -0.13 -0.95 4.34
N LEU A 214 -0.40 -2.00 5.12
CA LEU A 214 0.24 -2.22 6.42
C LEU A 214 1.76 -2.27 6.32
N LYS A 215 2.29 -2.82 5.24
CA LYS A 215 3.73 -2.91 4.99
C LYS A 215 4.38 -1.54 4.73
N HIS A 216 3.65 -0.57 4.18
CA HIS A 216 4.21 0.71 3.75
C HIS A 216 3.68 1.93 4.49
N ILE A 217 2.77 1.74 5.43
CA ILE A 217 2.12 2.86 6.13
C ILE A 217 3.09 3.67 6.99
N ASN A 218 4.06 3.01 7.62
CA ASN A 218 5.08 3.67 8.42
C ASN A 218 5.95 4.58 7.54
N THR A 219 6.33 4.10 6.36
CA THR A 219 7.03 4.89 5.33
C THR A 219 6.24 6.13 4.94
N LEU A 220 4.93 6.00 4.69
CA LEU A 220 4.07 7.14 4.36
C LEU A 220 3.97 8.15 5.50
N GLY A 221 3.92 7.68 6.75
CA GLY A 221 3.90 8.54 7.93
C GLY A 221 5.16 9.39 8.05
N ILE A 222 6.33 8.78 7.87
CA ILE A 222 7.62 9.47 7.89
C ILE A 222 7.74 10.46 6.73
N MET A 223 7.31 10.08 5.53
CA MET A 223 7.30 10.98 4.37
C MET A 223 6.41 12.20 4.60
N SER A 224 5.27 12.05 5.27
CA SER A 224 4.39 13.15 5.62
C SER A 224 5.05 14.12 6.61
N ASP A 225 5.68 13.60 7.66
CA ASP A 225 6.39 14.40 8.64
C ASP A 225 7.59 15.13 8.00
N LEU A 226 8.32 14.45 7.12
CA LEU A 226 9.44 15.03 6.37
C LEU A 226 8.97 16.13 5.41
N ALA A 227 7.88 15.94 4.69
CA ALA A 227 7.30 16.96 3.82
C ALA A 227 6.89 18.22 4.60
N MET A 228 6.40 18.05 5.83
CA MET A 228 6.12 19.18 6.72
C MET A 228 7.38 19.92 7.17
N GLN A 229 8.46 19.22 7.51
CA GLN A 229 9.73 19.84 7.85
C GLN A 229 10.27 20.64 6.65
N ILE A 230 10.21 20.09 5.44
CA ILE A 230 10.60 20.79 4.21
C ILE A 230 9.76 22.07 4.06
N LYS A 231 8.44 22.00 4.20
CA LYS A 231 7.54 23.14 4.10
C LYS A 231 7.84 24.21 5.16
N LYS A 232 8.17 23.80 6.38
CA LYS A 232 8.59 24.71 7.46
C LYS A 232 9.89 25.43 7.10
N ILE A 233 10.91 24.69 6.67
CA ILE A 233 12.21 25.26 6.27
C ILE A 233 12.04 26.26 5.12
N THR A 234 11.29 25.90 4.08
CA THR A 234 11.05 26.78 2.94
C THR A 234 10.30 28.05 3.33
N SER A 235 9.34 27.94 4.24
CA SER A 235 8.60 29.10 4.78
C SER A 235 9.49 30.00 5.63
N ASP A 236 10.24 29.42 6.58
CA ASP A 236 11.06 30.17 7.53
C ASP A 236 12.23 30.91 6.85
N GLN A 237 12.81 30.27 5.81
CA GLN A 237 13.91 30.84 5.04
C GLN A 237 13.46 31.68 3.83
N ASN A 238 12.15 31.76 3.60
CA ASN A 238 11.54 32.43 2.43
C ASN A 238 12.16 31.97 1.11
N ILE A 239 12.29 30.66 0.96
CA ILE A 239 12.78 30.01 -0.26
C ILE A 239 11.66 29.27 -0.98
N MET A 240 11.79 29.14 -2.28
CA MET A 240 10.92 28.32 -3.12
C MET A 240 11.78 27.27 -3.82
N LEU A 241 11.40 26.01 -3.69
CA LEU A 241 12.10 24.93 -4.38
C LEU A 241 11.72 24.92 -5.86
N ILE A 242 12.68 24.57 -6.71
CA ILE A 242 12.42 24.46 -8.14
C ILE A 242 11.38 23.38 -8.45
N SER A 243 11.35 22.31 -7.65
CA SER A 243 10.35 21.24 -7.76
C SER A 243 8.91 21.72 -7.60
N ASP A 244 8.69 22.81 -6.85
CA ASP A 244 7.35 23.33 -6.59
C ASP A 244 6.84 24.23 -7.72
N THR A 245 7.72 24.61 -8.65
CA THR A 245 7.38 25.53 -9.75
C THR A 245 6.31 24.99 -10.67
N ASN A 246 6.37 23.71 -11.02
CA ASN A 246 5.38 23.08 -11.90
C ASN A 246 4.01 23.02 -11.24
N LEU A 247 3.97 22.64 -9.96
CA LEU A 247 2.72 22.62 -9.18
C LEU A 247 2.07 24.02 -9.11
N LEU A 248 2.88 25.04 -8.86
CA LEU A 248 2.42 26.42 -8.79
C LEU A 248 1.95 26.93 -10.15
N LEU A 249 2.65 26.59 -11.23
CA LEU A 249 2.23 26.94 -12.59
C LEU A 249 0.91 26.25 -12.97
N ASN A 250 0.76 24.98 -12.63
CA ASN A 250 -0.48 24.26 -12.86
C ASN A 250 -1.66 24.91 -12.12
N LYS A 251 -1.47 25.35 -10.88
CA LYS A 251 -2.51 26.09 -10.12
C LYS A 251 -2.91 27.40 -10.77
N ILE A 252 -1.99 28.07 -11.47
CA ILE A 252 -2.28 29.31 -12.20
C ILE A 252 -3.08 29.02 -13.47
N ILE A 253 -2.77 27.89 -14.12
CA ILE A 253 -3.33 27.53 -15.44
C ILE A 253 -4.64 26.76 -15.27
N ASP A 254 -4.78 25.93 -14.25
CA ASP A 254 -5.97 25.16 -13.99
C ASP A 254 -7.16 26.05 -13.59
N ASN A 255 -8.27 25.85 -14.30
CA ASN A 255 -9.61 26.36 -14.04
C ASN A 255 -10.04 27.68 -14.68
N SER A 256 -9.36 28.23 -15.68
CA SER A 256 -9.94 29.31 -16.48
C SER A 256 -9.78 29.08 -17.98
N ASP A 257 -10.85 29.29 -18.75
CA ASP A 257 -10.83 29.27 -20.21
C ASP A 257 -9.88 30.32 -20.81
N THR A 258 -9.53 31.33 -20.03
CA THR A 258 -8.54 32.36 -20.34
C THR A 258 -7.74 32.70 -19.08
N PRO A 259 -6.68 31.93 -18.77
CA PRO A 259 -5.83 32.26 -17.63
C PRO A 259 -5.30 33.68 -17.74
N PHE A 260 -5.43 34.46 -16.66
CA PHE A 260 -4.96 35.85 -16.60
C PHE A 260 -3.45 36.00 -16.94
N VAL A 261 -2.72 34.87 -16.91
CA VAL A 261 -1.35 34.76 -17.37
C VAL A 261 -1.18 35.21 -18.82
N TYR A 262 -2.14 34.89 -19.69
CA TYR A 262 -2.12 35.29 -21.10
C TYR A 262 -2.46 36.76 -21.26
N GLU A 263 -3.34 37.31 -20.43
CA GLU A 263 -3.62 38.76 -20.44
C GLU A 263 -2.41 39.60 -20.03
N ARG A 264 -1.63 39.15 -19.05
CA ARG A 264 -0.46 39.84 -18.55
C ARG A 264 0.81 39.67 -19.40
N THR A 265 0.95 38.53 -20.06
CA THR A 265 2.09 38.35 -20.99
C THR A 265 1.94 39.18 -22.28
N GLY A 266 0.70 39.56 -22.64
CA GLY A 266 0.40 40.58 -23.66
C GLY A 266 1.05 40.33 -25.02
N LEU A 267 1.52 39.13 -25.30
CA LEU A 267 2.32 38.81 -26.47
C LEU A 267 1.45 38.17 -27.55
N ASN A 268 1.35 38.82 -28.69
CA ASN A 268 0.92 38.15 -29.91
C ASN A 268 2.11 37.32 -30.45
N ILE A 269 2.08 36.03 -30.21
CA ILE A 269 3.10 35.10 -30.73
C ILE A 269 2.63 34.61 -32.09
N ASN A 270 3.30 35.03 -33.15
CA ASN A 270 2.98 34.67 -34.53
C ASN A 270 3.58 33.32 -34.97
N HIS A 271 4.61 32.88 -34.30
CA HIS A 271 5.33 31.64 -34.63
C HIS A 271 5.73 30.93 -33.35
N PHE A 272 5.43 29.62 -33.27
CA PHE A 272 5.86 28.75 -32.17
C PHE A 272 6.91 27.77 -32.67
N MET A 273 8.00 27.66 -31.93
CA MET A 273 8.98 26.59 -32.08
C MET A 273 9.05 25.88 -30.74
N ILE A 274 8.57 24.63 -30.71
CA ILE A 274 8.49 23.83 -29.48
C ILE A 274 9.60 22.81 -29.54
N ASP A 275 10.50 22.86 -28.57
CA ASP A 275 11.50 21.85 -28.29
C ASP A 275 11.01 20.97 -27.12
N GLU A 276 11.50 19.74 -27.02
CA GLU A 276 11.11 18.79 -25.95
C GLU A 276 9.58 18.58 -25.85
N PHE A 277 8.92 18.47 -27.01
CA PHE A 277 7.44 18.39 -27.10
C PHE A 277 6.82 17.23 -26.31
N GLN A 278 7.61 16.20 -25.98
CA GLN A 278 7.18 15.04 -25.20
C GLN A 278 7.15 15.31 -23.67
N ASP A 279 7.80 16.34 -23.21
CA ASP A 279 7.87 16.75 -21.81
C ASP A 279 6.77 17.76 -21.49
#